data_ff6fab5331ae81b3d9d9ae07e86b47be
#
_entry.id   ff6fab5331ae81b3d9d9ae07e86b47be
#
_cell.length_a   1.000
_cell.length_b   1.000
_cell.length_c   1.000
_cell.angle_alpha   90.00
_cell.angle_beta   90.00
_cell.angle_gamma   90.00
#
_symmetry.space_group_name_H-M   'P 1'
#
loop_
_entity.id
_entity.type
_entity.pdbx_description
1 polymer ?
#
loop_
_entity_poly.entity_id
_entity_poly.type
_entity_poly.pdbx_seq_one_letter_code
_entity_poly.pdbx_strand_id
1 'polypeptide(L)'
;MRTVKKALLVVGVIVLAVVGGVVYYVANPNLPHYQAPSEVRYLPQWQDEARQRFYYTPQGTLVKGLHYDWFTALELPFSEEPFAAPEYLARFGFLVDPQQKASDLNPGNLPVGFSQHRDGKTGTRYLDITCAACHTGELRYQGKSLRIDGGAAMHSIAATVPTLRGGAFGQALGASMAATYYNPFKFNRFARKVLGERYEQDKSQLRADFKAVLDTLLRTAWNDTRRHLYPTEEGPGRTDAFGRIANSVFGDAIDPSNYRVANAPVSYPQVWDIWKFDWVQWNGSAMQPMARNIGEALGVGARLQIFDEHGQPLRGEQRYASSVRLHDLHALEEPLQQLKPPTWPEDLFGRIDLQRASQGRALFEANCAFCHAPKVQPAEYAAPGRNPEWRMHMVPTEVIGTDPTTADNIADHRYDLRKLGWSVNELARMNVQLIGADPQQLDLSQLSSAKGLAYITAFVEQRAYRDAGIPPEQQKTMNGFDLPIGVQELRAYKARPLDGVWATPPFLHNGSVPNLFQLLSPAAERSPQFYVGTFEFDPKFVGFRTEKFPGGFLLDTRLTGNRNSGHEFRDGCRQNGVIGRALSPEERWALVEYLKVLGNPEFERRLVPAQTPPWTPGPKCPAPEQRTAQR
;
A
#
# COMPACT_ATOMS: atom_id res chain seq x y z
N MET A 1 53.85 -26.91 -9.13
CA MET A 1 53.41 -25.56 -9.58
C MET A 1 52.35 -25.58 -10.71
N ARG A 2 52.52 -26.33 -11.83
CA ARG A 2 51.52 -26.35 -12.93
C ARG A 2 50.14 -26.89 -12.53
N THR A 3 50.08 -27.91 -11.66
CA THR A 3 48.81 -28.52 -11.19
C THR A 3 48.02 -27.60 -10.27
N VAL A 4 48.71 -26.86 -9.38
CA VAL A 4 48.07 -25.89 -8.46
C VAL A 4 47.52 -24.70 -9.25
N LYS A 5 48.23 -24.21 -10.27
CA LYS A 5 47.73 -23.13 -11.14
C LYS A 5 46.48 -23.57 -11.94
N LYS A 6 46.44 -24.82 -12.42
CA LYS A 6 45.26 -25.37 -13.11
C LYS A 6 44.06 -25.51 -12.12
N ALA A 7 44.29 -25.99 -10.90
CA ALA A 7 43.24 -26.09 -9.88
C ALA A 7 42.68 -24.70 -9.51
N LEU A 8 43.53 -23.70 -9.30
CA LEU A 8 43.12 -22.33 -9.03
C LEU A 8 42.34 -21.70 -10.19
N LEU A 9 42.74 -22.00 -11.44
CA LEU A 9 41.99 -21.53 -12.62
C LEU A 9 40.59 -22.15 -12.69
N VAL A 10 40.48 -23.47 -12.44
CA VAL A 10 39.19 -24.19 -12.43
C VAL A 10 38.30 -23.65 -11.33
N VAL A 11 38.82 -23.45 -10.10
CA VAL A 11 38.09 -22.87 -8.99
C VAL A 11 37.63 -21.44 -9.34
N GLY A 12 38.47 -20.62 -9.95
CA GLY A 12 38.13 -19.29 -10.41
C GLY A 12 36.99 -19.28 -11.44
N VAL A 13 37.03 -20.20 -12.42
CA VAL A 13 35.96 -20.36 -13.42
C VAL A 13 34.64 -20.81 -12.78
N ILE A 14 34.69 -21.76 -11.81
CA ILE A 14 33.51 -22.21 -11.10
C ILE A 14 32.89 -21.07 -10.28
N VAL A 15 33.73 -20.31 -9.56
CA VAL A 15 33.28 -19.15 -8.78
C VAL A 15 32.62 -18.10 -9.71
N LEU A 16 33.23 -17.79 -10.84
CA LEU A 16 32.68 -16.86 -11.82
C LEU A 16 31.37 -17.38 -12.43
N ALA A 17 31.27 -18.67 -12.70
CA ALA A 17 30.05 -19.28 -13.22
C ALA A 17 28.92 -19.25 -12.17
N VAL A 18 29.21 -19.54 -10.90
CA VAL A 18 28.24 -19.47 -9.79
C VAL A 18 27.79 -18.02 -9.57
N VAL A 19 28.73 -17.08 -9.50
CA VAL A 19 28.42 -15.65 -9.35
C VAL A 19 27.61 -15.15 -10.54
N GLY A 20 28.00 -15.52 -11.77
CA GLY A 20 27.26 -15.19 -12.99
C GLY A 20 25.84 -15.77 -12.99
N GLY A 21 25.68 -17.01 -12.55
CA GLY A 21 24.37 -17.67 -12.40
C GLY A 21 23.49 -16.98 -11.36
N VAL A 22 24.03 -16.59 -10.21
CA VAL A 22 23.30 -15.85 -9.17
C VAL A 22 22.91 -14.47 -9.68
N VAL A 23 23.82 -13.74 -10.31
CA VAL A 23 23.53 -12.42 -10.91
C VAL A 23 22.45 -12.54 -11.97
N TYR A 24 22.53 -13.53 -12.87
CA TYR A 24 21.52 -13.78 -13.89
C TYR A 24 20.15 -14.06 -13.25
N TYR A 25 20.11 -14.91 -12.24
CA TYR A 25 18.87 -15.28 -11.54
C TYR A 25 18.23 -14.10 -10.82
N VAL A 26 19.02 -13.29 -10.10
CA VAL A 26 18.54 -12.11 -9.39
C VAL A 26 18.05 -11.02 -10.34
N ALA A 27 18.76 -10.84 -11.47
CA ALA A 27 18.45 -9.81 -12.46
C ALA A 27 17.37 -10.23 -13.47
N ASN A 28 16.98 -11.50 -13.49
CA ASN A 28 15.93 -12.03 -14.36
C ASN A 28 14.85 -12.72 -13.53
N PRO A 29 13.98 -11.94 -12.83
CA PRO A 29 13.01 -12.47 -11.92
C PRO A 29 11.99 -13.36 -12.63
N ASN A 30 11.55 -14.42 -11.93
CA ASN A 30 10.47 -15.28 -12.40
C ASN A 30 9.13 -14.55 -12.23
N LEU A 31 8.74 -13.79 -13.25
CA LEU A 31 7.51 -12.99 -13.27
C LEU A 31 6.43 -13.67 -14.10
N PRO A 32 5.15 -13.41 -13.83
CA PRO A 32 4.05 -13.83 -14.68
C PRO A 32 4.25 -13.39 -16.13
N HIS A 33 3.78 -14.19 -17.06
CA HIS A 33 3.69 -13.74 -18.44
C HIS A 33 2.56 -12.71 -18.57
N TYR A 34 2.89 -11.57 -19.17
CA TYR A 34 1.86 -10.60 -19.49
C TYR A 34 1.08 -11.06 -20.72
N GLN A 35 -0.24 -11.10 -20.58
CA GLN A 35 -1.18 -11.27 -21.68
C GLN A 35 -2.07 -10.03 -21.68
N ALA A 36 -2.07 -9.31 -22.80
CA ALA A 36 -2.98 -8.18 -22.96
C ALA A 36 -4.43 -8.70 -22.94
N PRO A 37 -5.32 -8.07 -22.17
CA PRO A 37 -6.74 -8.42 -22.23
C PRO A 37 -7.32 -8.05 -23.59
N SER A 38 -8.35 -8.80 -24.03
CA SER A 38 -9.05 -8.50 -25.27
C SER A 38 -9.84 -7.18 -25.21
N GLU A 39 -10.24 -6.78 -24.02
CA GLU A 39 -11.00 -5.58 -23.73
C GLU A 39 -10.65 -5.09 -22.31
N VAL A 40 -10.51 -3.79 -22.13
CA VAL A 40 -10.45 -3.16 -20.80
C VAL A 40 -11.69 -2.32 -20.61
N ARG A 41 -12.53 -2.71 -19.65
CA ARG A 41 -13.77 -2.03 -19.29
C ARG A 41 -13.58 -1.22 -18.01
N TYR A 42 -14.05 0.01 -18.02
CA TYR A 42 -14.11 0.90 -16.86
C TYR A 42 -15.54 0.93 -16.32
N LEU A 43 -15.66 0.83 -15.00
CA LEU A 43 -16.95 1.01 -14.34
C LEU A 43 -17.29 2.49 -14.18
N PRO A 44 -18.60 2.85 -14.11
CA PRO A 44 -19.03 4.23 -13.92
C PRO A 44 -18.87 4.70 -12.47
N GLN A 45 -17.66 4.58 -11.92
CA GLN A 45 -17.35 4.98 -10.54
C GLN A 45 -17.15 6.49 -10.41
N TRP A 46 -16.67 7.15 -11.44
CA TRP A 46 -16.47 8.60 -11.60
C TRP A 46 -16.32 9.02 -13.06
N GLN A 47 -16.11 10.31 -13.30
CA GLN A 47 -15.86 10.84 -14.64
C GLN A 47 -14.43 10.53 -15.08
N ASP A 48 -14.21 10.42 -16.40
CA ASP A 48 -12.89 10.10 -16.96
C ASP A 48 -11.82 11.14 -16.62
N GLU A 49 -12.17 12.42 -16.53
CA GLU A 49 -11.24 13.48 -16.11
C GLU A 49 -10.75 13.27 -14.66
N ALA A 50 -11.68 12.93 -13.75
CA ALA A 50 -11.34 12.62 -12.35
C ALA A 50 -10.41 11.39 -12.28
N ARG A 51 -10.68 10.37 -13.11
CA ARG A 51 -9.82 9.16 -13.25
C ARG A 51 -8.41 9.54 -13.69
N GLN A 52 -8.27 10.34 -14.75
CA GLN A 52 -6.97 10.74 -15.28
C GLN A 52 -6.18 11.58 -14.26
N ARG A 53 -6.84 12.48 -13.56
CA ARG A 53 -6.23 13.23 -12.45
C ARG A 53 -5.72 12.27 -11.36
N PHE A 54 -6.53 11.33 -10.90
CA PHE A 54 -6.13 10.36 -9.88
C PHE A 54 -4.97 9.46 -10.35
N TYR A 55 -4.96 9.06 -11.64
CA TYR A 55 -3.94 8.16 -12.17
C TYR A 55 -2.57 8.81 -12.25
N TYR A 56 -2.49 10.10 -12.58
CA TYR A 56 -1.22 10.71 -13.01
C TYR A 56 -0.83 11.99 -12.26
N THR A 57 -1.63 12.48 -11.31
CA THR A 57 -1.22 13.63 -10.49
C THR A 57 -0.08 13.24 -9.55
N PRO A 58 1.11 13.87 -9.66
CA PRO A 58 2.29 13.51 -8.88
C PRO A 58 2.15 13.91 -7.41
N GLN A 59 2.78 13.16 -6.52
CA GLN A 59 2.79 13.39 -5.08
C GLN A 59 4.11 13.97 -4.56
N GLY A 60 5.17 13.92 -5.38
CA GLY A 60 6.54 14.27 -4.98
C GLY A 60 7.35 13.08 -4.48
N THR A 61 6.93 11.87 -4.82
CA THR A 61 7.62 10.61 -4.47
C THR A 61 8.78 10.38 -5.44
N LEU A 62 9.94 10.91 -5.21
CA LEU A 62 11.06 10.94 -6.15
C LEU A 62 11.68 9.56 -6.46
N VAL A 63 11.08 8.47 -6.06
CA VAL A 63 11.63 7.11 -6.20
C VAL A 63 13.14 7.07 -5.91
N LYS A 64 13.54 7.54 -4.72
CA LYS A 64 14.94 7.68 -4.29
C LYS A 64 15.78 8.64 -5.16
N GLY A 65 15.15 9.62 -5.81
CA GLY A 65 15.80 10.61 -6.68
C GLY A 65 15.98 10.17 -8.14
N LEU A 66 15.27 9.14 -8.59
CA LEU A 66 15.36 8.66 -9.96
C LEU A 66 14.75 9.66 -10.95
N HIS A 67 15.53 10.09 -11.95
CA HIS A 67 15.04 10.97 -13.00
C HIS A 67 14.11 10.20 -13.95
N TYR A 68 13.05 10.87 -14.42
CA TYR A 68 12.10 10.29 -15.36
C TYR A 68 12.79 9.86 -16.68
N ASP A 69 13.66 10.72 -17.19
CA ASP A 69 14.42 10.44 -18.43
C ASP A 69 15.37 9.26 -18.27
N TRP A 70 15.92 9.07 -17.08
CA TRP A 70 16.75 7.89 -16.81
C TRP A 70 15.92 6.62 -16.83
N PHE A 71 14.78 6.63 -16.12
CA PHE A 71 13.90 5.47 -16.07
C PHE A 71 13.44 5.01 -17.45
N THR A 72 13.02 5.97 -18.31
CA THR A 72 12.55 5.66 -19.67
C THR A 72 13.68 5.27 -20.63
N ALA A 73 14.94 5.65 -20.33
CA ALA A 73 16.10 5.29 -21.12
C ALA A 73 16.78 3.98 -20.73
N LEU A 74 16.45 3.41 -19.52
CA LEU A 74 17.03 2.16 -19.05
C LEU A 74 16.68 0.98 -19.95
N GLU A 75 17.63 0.05 -20.06
CA GLU A 75 17.45 -1.24 -20.73
C GLU A 75 17.38 -2.37 -19.69
N LEU A 76 16.80 -3.50 -20.07
CA LEU A 76 16.84 -4.71 -19.25
C LEU A 76 18.28 -5.17 -19.01
N PRO A 77 18.59 -5.88 -17.91
CA PRO A 77 19.98 -6.19 -17.55
C PRO A 77 20.77 -6.91 -18.65
N PHE A 78 20.14 -7.83 -19.38
CA PHE A 78 20.79 -8.71 -20.35
C PHE A 78 20.33 -8.52 -21.81
N SER A 79 19.48 -7.55 -22.10
CA SER A 79 19.02 -7.20 -23.44
C SER A 79 19.04 -5.69 -23.66
N GLU A 80 18.72 -5.25 -24.86
CA GLU A 80 18.55 -3.83 -25.21
C GLU A 80 17.07 -3.40 -25.14
N GLU A 81 16.18 -4.30 -24.71
CA GLU A 81 14.76 -3.98 -24.53
C GLU A 81 14.58 -2.93 -23.44
N PRO A 82 13.65 -1.98 -23.62
CA PRO A 82 13.38 -0.95 -22.64
C PRO A 82 12.87 -1.53 -21.31
N PHE A 83 13.47 -1.13 -20.19
CA PHE A 83 12.97 -1.49 -18.87
C PHE A 83 11.54 -0.92 -18.62
N ALA A 84 11.30 0.30 -19.11
CA ALA A 84 10.02 1.00 -18.98
C ALA A 84 8.94 0.53 -19.96
N ALA A 85 9.18 -0.55 -20.74
CA ALA A 85 8.17 -1.10 -21.62
C ALA A 85 6.91 -1.46 -20.83
N PRO A 86 5.70 -1.00 -21.23
CA PRO A 86 4.46 -1.26 -20.49
C PRO A 86 4.21 -2.75 -20.26
N GLU A 87 4.52 -3.60 -21.23
CA GLU A 87 4.36 -5.07 -21.15
C GLU A 87 5.31 -5.67 -20.12
N TYR A 88 6.52 -5.13 -19.98
CA TYR A 88 7.46 -5.58 -18.95
C TYR A 88 7.02 -5.15 -17.56
N LEU A 89 6.59 -3.89 -17.42
CA LEU A 89 6.08 -3.36 -16.16
C LEU A 89 4.80 -4.08 -15.71
N ALA A 90 3.94 -4.47 -16.66
CA ALA A 90 2.73 -5.24 -16.38
C ALA A 90 3.02 -6.63 -15.76
N ARG A 91 4.19 -7.21 -16.00
CA ARG A 91 4.60 -8.47 -15.36
C ARG A 91 4.80 -8.35 -13.85
N PHE A 92 5.02 -7.14 -13.35
CA PHE A 92 5.04 -6.84 -11.91
C PHE A 92 3.65 -6.54 -11.34
N GLY A 93 2.61 -6.59 -12.17
CA GLY A 93 1.23 -6.29 -11.78
C GLY A 93 0.83 -4.82 -11.94
N PHE A 94 1.67 -3.98 -12.56
CA PHE A 94 1.26 -2.62 -12.93
C PHE A 94 0.28 -2.64 -14.10
N LEU A 95 -0.70 -1.75 -14.06
CA LEU A 95 -1.82 -1.78 -14.98
C LEU A 95 -1.55 -0.89 -16.20
N VAL A 96 -1.51 -1.51 -17.38
CA VAL A 96 -1.46 -0.77 -18.64
C VAL A 96 -2.84 -0.17 -18.93
N ASP A 97 -2.88 1.11 -19.27
CA ASP A 97 -4.09 1.79 -19.71
C ASP A 97 -4.10 1.95 -21.23
N PRO A 98 -4.87 1.13 -21.95
CA PRO A 98 -4.89 1.19 -23.42
C PRO A 98 -5.56 2.43 -23.97
N GLN A 99 -6.31 3.17 -23.15
CA GLN A 99 -6.97 4.42 -23.56
C GLN A 99 -6.10 5.65 -23.28
N GLN A 100 -4.98 5.46 -22.59
CA GLN A 100 -4.10 6.55 -22.25
C GLN A 100 -3.44 7.16 -23.49
N LYS A 101 -3.38 8.49 -23.48
CA LYS A 101 -2.57 9.29 -24.41
C LYS A 101 -1.42 9.92 -23.64
N ALA A 102 -0.31 10.12 -24.31
CA ALA A 102 0.81 10.87 -23.75
C ALA A 102 0.32 12.26 -23.27
N SER A 103 0.73 12.62 -22.07
CA SER A 103 0.41 13.90 -21.42
C SER A 103 1.67 14.48 -20.78
N ASP A 104 1.59 15.74 -20.36
CA ASP A 104 2.68 16.40 -19.64
C ASP A 104 3.03 15.70 -18.32
N LEU A 105 2.07 15.00 -17.71
CA LEU A 105 2.30 14.23 -16.48
C LEU A 105 2.84 12.82 -16.74
N ASN A 106 2.58 12.27 -17.93
CA ASN A 106 3.05 10.93 -18.32
C ASN A 106 3.38 10.87 -19.83
N PRO A 107 4.45 11.54 -20.28
CA PRO A 107 4.80 11.61 -21.69
C PRO A 107 5.28 10.28 -22.28
N GLY A 108 5.69 9.33 -21.45
CA GLY A 108 6.16 7.99 -21.85
C GLY A 108 5.07 6.93 -21.89
N ASN A 109 3.79 7.28 -21.68
CA ASN A 109 2.69 6.30 -21.57
C ASN A 109 2.98 5.15 -20.61
N LEU A 110 3.58 5.47 -19.46
CA LEU A 110 3.84 4.48 -18.42
C LEU A 110 2.53 3.97 -17.80
N PRO A 111 2.51 2.80 -17.17
CA PRO A 111 1.32 2.25 -16.52
C PRO A 111 0.65 3.19 -15.53
N VAL A 112 -0.60 2.87 -15.18
CA VAL A 112 -1.37 3.59 -14.14
C VAL A 112 -0.54 3.74 -12.86
N GLY A 113 -0.51 4.95 -12.33
CA GLY A 113 0.25 5.25 -11.11
C GLY A 113 1.70 5.67 -11.33
N PHE A 114 2.20 5.67 -12.57
CA PHE A 114 3.49 6.27 -12.90
C PHE A 114 3.29 7.66 -13.48
N SER A 115 4.03 8.62 -12.98
CA SER A 115 3.95 10.01 -13.42
C SER A 115 5.34 10.66 -13.43
N GLN A 116 5.41 11.88 -13.93
CA GLN A 116 6.57 12.73 -13.71
C GLN A 116 6.18 13.99 -12.97
N HIS A 117 7.10 14.52 -12.18
CA HIS A 117 7.01 15.90 -11.77
C HIS A 117 8.30 16.65 -12.11
N ARG A 118 8.15 17.94 -12.37
CA ARG A 118 9.27 18.83 -12.62
C ARG A 118 9.60 19.61 -11.35
N ASP A 119 10.85 19.55 -10.91
CA ASP A 119 11.36 20.42 -9.85
C ASP A 119 11.37 21.87 -10.36
N GLY A 120 10.69 22.75 -9.61
CA GLY A 120 10.50 24.16 -10.03
C GLY A 120 11.80 24.98 -10.03
N LYS A 121 12.84 24.57 -9.29
CA LYS A 121 14.11 25.27 -9.18
C LYS A 121 15.13 24.81 -10.22
N THR A 122 15.24 23.51 -10.40
CA THR A 122 16.25 22.90 -11.27
C THR A 122 15.72 22.56 -12.66
N GLY A 123 14.41 22.48 -12.84
CA GLY A 123 13.77 21.99 -14.05
C GLY A 123 13.90 20.47 -14.24
N THR A 124 14.54 19.76 -13.31
CA THR A 124 14.76 18.31 -13.39
C THR A 124 13.42 17.56 -13.33
N ARG A 125 13.26 16.56 -14.19
CA ARG A 125 12.09 15.69 -14.21
C ARG A 125 12.39 14.45 -13.39
N TYR A 126 11.59 14.20 -12.36
CA TYR A 126 11.70 13.00 -11.52
C TYR A 126 10.56 12.03 -11.82
N LEU A 127 10.85 10.74 -11.74
CA LEU A 127 9.80 9.72 -11.73
C LEU A 127 9.00 9.85 -10.44
N ASP A 128 7.68 9.72 -10.57
CA ASP A 128 6.74 9.78 -9.45
C ASP A 128 5.84 8.55 -9.45
N ILE A 129 5.50 8.06 -8.27
CA ILE A 129 4.52 7.00 -8.06
C ILE A 129 3.32 7.61 -7.36
N THR A 130 2.16 7.57 -7.99
CA THR A 130 0.92 8.19 -7.50
C THR A 130 0.09 7.23 -6.65
N CYS A 131 -0.94 7.75 -5.96
CA CYS A 131 -1.91 6.93 -5.21
C CYS A 131 -2.51 5.80 -6.04
N ALA A 132 -2.73 6.03 -7.33
CA ALA A 132 -3.34 5.07 -8.23
C ALA A 132 -2.48 3.81 -8.45
N ALA A 133 -1.17 3.87 -8.25
CA ALA A 133 -0.32 2.68 -8.34
C ALA A 133 -0.76 1.59 -7.37
N CYS A 134 -1.11 1.98 -6.12
CA CYS A 134 -1.55 1.05 -5.07
C CYS A 134 -3.08 0.93 -4.98
N HIS A 135 -3.81 1.94 -5.46
CA HIS A 135 -5.26 2.04 -5.33
C HIS A 135 -5.99 2.04 -6.68
N THR A 136 -5.57 1.15 -7.58
CA THR A 136 -6.32 0.79 -8.79
C THR A 136 -6.19 -0.71 -9.00
N GLY A 137 -7.31 -1.42 -8.96
CA GLY A 137 -7.37 -2.86 -9.15
C GLY A 137 -7.77 -3.26 -10.56
N GLU A 138 -7.63 -4.54 -10.85
CA GLU A 138 -8.13 -5.16 -12.09
C GLU A 138 -8.65 -6.57 -11.79
N LEU A 139 -9.78 -6.93 -12.39
CA LEU A 139 -10.34 -8.28 -12.37
C LEU A 139 -10.45 -8.77 -13.81
N ARG A 140 -9.95 -9.98 -14.09
CA ARG A 140 -10.04 -10.61 -15.42
C ARG A 140 -10.99 -11.78 -15.42
N TYR A 141 -11.84 -11.82 -16.42
CA TYR A 141 -12.76 -12.91 -16.62
C TYR A 141 -12.98 -13.16 -18.11
N GLN A 142 -12.79 -14.39 -18.55
CA GLN A 142 -12.93 -14.79 -19.96
C GLN A 142 -12.13 -13.89 -20.94
N GLY A 143 -10.90 -13.52 -20.57
CA GLY A 143 -10.01 -12.69 -21.38
C GLY A 143 -10.32 -11.19 -21.39
N LYS A 144 -11.37 -10.75 -20.71
CA LYS A 144 -11.73 -9.33 -20.54
C LYS A 144 -11.23 -8.82 -19.18
N SER A 145 -10.78 -7.57 -19.14
CA SER A 145 -10.40 -6.88 -17.91
C SER A 145 -11.48 -5.90 -17.47
N LEU A 146 -11.75 -5.91 -16.17
CA LEU A 146 -12.57 -4.92 -15.50
C LEU A 146 -11.66 -4.06 -14.60
N ARG A 147 -11.57 -2.78 -14.88
CA ARG A 147 -10.81 -1.84 -14.07
C ARG A 147 -11.61 -1.41 -12.84
N ILE A 148 -10.98 -1.47 -11.67
CA ILE A 148 -11.57 -1.11 -10.38
C ILE A 148 -10.83 0.12 -9.86
N ASP A 149 -11.36 1.29 -10.13
CA ASP A 149 -10.80 2.55 -9.66
C ASP A 149 -10.93 2.66 -8.14
N GLY A 150 -9.88 3.06 -7.46
CA GLY A 150 -9.82 3.07 -6.01
C GLY A 150 -9.71 1.69 -5.35
N GLY A 151 -9.65 0.61 -6.13
CA GLY A 151 -9.52 -0.76 -5.64
C GLY A 151 -8.09 -1.16 -5.29
N ALA A 152 -7.91 -2.36 -4.74
CA ALA A 152 -6.60 -2.87 -4.39
C ALA A 152 -5.78 -3.26 -5.63
N ALA A 153 -4.59 -2.68 -5.78
CA ALA A 153 -3.64 -3.11 -6.80
C ALA A 153 -3.08 -4.51 -6.50
N MET A 154 -2.56 -5.19 -7.53
CA MET A 154 -1.93 -6.52 -7.42
C MET A 154 -0.44 -6.46 -7.81
N HIS A 155 0.19 -5.30 -7.75
CA HIS A 155 1.60 -5.17 -8.09
C HIS A 155 2.53 -5.60 -6.94
N SER A 156 3.77 -5.95 -7.31
CA SER A 156 4.88 -6.22 -6.40
C SER A 156 5.93 -5.10 -6.53
N ILE A 157 5.69 -3.97 -5.83
CA ILE A 157 6.53 -2.76 -5.95
C ILE A 157 7.77 -2.81 -5.06
N ALA A 158 7.64 -3.35 -3.87
CA ALA A 158 8.68 -3.25 -2.87
C ALA A 158 9.91 -4.07 -3.23
N ALA A 159 11.10 -3.50 -3.05
CA ALA A 159 12.33 -4.24 -3.04
C ALA A 159 12.45 -4.96 -1.70
N THR A 160 11.85 -6.12 -1.55
CA THR A 160 12.31 -7.02 -0.50
C THR A 160 13.66 -7.60 -0.90
N VAL A 161 14.45 -7.97 0.11
CA VAL A 161 15.71 -8.70 0.02
C VAL A 161 15.76 -9.55 -1.25
N PRO A 162 16.88 -9.63 -1.97
CA PRO A 162 17.05 -10.58 -3.05
C PRO A 162 16.80 -11.98 -2.50
N THR A 163 15.53 -12.34 -2.41
CA THR A 163 15.17 -13.72 -2.25
C THR A 163 15.57 -14.39 -3.54
N LEU A 164 16.11 -15.57 -3.44
CA LEU A 164 16.40 -16.41 -4.61
C LEU A 164 15.15 -16.64 -5.49
N ARG A 165 14.00 -16.09 -5.11
CA ARG A 165 12.73 -16.23 -5.82
C ARG A 165 12.31 -15.02 -6.63
N GLY A 166 12.98 -13.86 -6.49
CA GLY A 166 12.80 -12.66 -7.31
C GLY A 166 11.35 -12.33 -7.67
N GLY A 167 11.02 -11.12 -7.91
CA GLY A 167 9.67 -10.77 -8.34
C GLY A 167 9.25 -9.35 -7.99
N ALA A 168 10.10 -8.62 -7.30
CA ALA A 168 9.80 -7.24 -6.93
C ALA A 168 10.37 -6.25 -7.95
N PHE A 169 9.57 -5.25 -8.31
CA PHE A 169 9.93 -4.18 -9.23
C PHE A 169 11.20 -3.44 -8.81
N GLY A 170 11.33 -3.07 -7.54
CA GLY A 170 12.52 -2.36 -7.04
C GLY A 170 13.82 -3.16 -7.19
N GLN A 171 13.77 -4.48 -7.04
CA GLN A 171 14.91 -5.36 -7.29
C GLN A 171 15.31 -5.36 -8.76
N ALA A 172 14.34 -5.49 -9.66
CA ALA A 172 14.58 -5.48 -11.11
C ALA A 172 15.12 -4.13 -11.59
N LEU A 173 14.59 -3.03 -11.05
CA LEU A 173 15.08 -1.67 -11.30
C LEU A 173 16.54 -1.52 -10.86
N GLY A 174 16.87 -1.94 -9.65
CA GLY A 174 18.24 -1.91 -9.14
C GLY A 174 19.22 -2.73 -9.99
N ALA A 175 18.80 -3.92 -10.44
CA ALA A 175 19.58 -4.77 -11.34
C ALA A 175 19.82 -4.11 -12.71
N SER A 176 18.80 -3.48 -13.28
CA SER A 176 18.87 -2.76 -14.55
C SER A 176 19.80 -1.54 -14.46
N MET A 177 19.70 -0.76 -13.38
CA MET A 177 20.58 0.36 -13.11
C MET A 177 22.05 -0.10 -12.93
N ALA A 178 22.27 -1.17 -12.16
CA ALA A 178 23.61 -1.73 -11.97
C ALA A 178 24.20 -2.22 -13.30
N ALA A 179 23.43 -2.96 -14.11
CA ALA A 179 23.86 -3.41 -15.43
C ALA A 179 24.19 -2.23 -16.34
N THR A 180 23.41 -1.15 -16.30
CA THR A 180 23.68 0.07 -17.08
C THR A 180 24.97 0.74 -16.62
N TYR A 181 25.20 0.88 -15.31
CA TYR A 181 26.39 1.56 -14.79
C TYR A 181 27.69 0.79 -15.05
N TYR A 182 27.68 -0.54 -14.82
CA TYR A 182 28.90 -1.37 -14.91
C TYR A 182 29.21 -1.83 -16.32
N ASN A 183 28.26 -1.83 -17.26
CA ASN A 183 28.51 -2.15 -18.67
C ASN A 183 28.71 -0.86 -19.49
N PRO A 184 29.95 -0.58 -19.99
CA PRO A 184 30.23 0.66 -20.70
C PRO A 184 29.44 0.83 -22.01
N PHE A 185 29.07 -0.27 -22.67
CA PHE A 185 28.26 -0.21 -23.88
C PHE A 185 26.80 0.22 -23.55
N LYS A 186 26.22 -0.37 -22.51
CA LYS A 186 24.90 0.02 -22.04
C LYS A 186 24.91 1.47 -21.55
N PHE A 187 25.91 1.86 -20.75
CA PHE A 187 26.01 3.23 -20.27
C PHE A 187 26.10 4.25 -21.40
N ASN A 188 26.87 3.95 -22.44
CA ASN A 188 27.00 4.84 -23.60
C ASN A 188 25.68 5.01 -24.36
N ARG A 189 24.92 3.92 -24.59
CA ARG A 189 23.58 4.01 -25.19
C ARG A 189 22.62 4.81 -24.33
N PHE A 190 22.56 4.50 -23.05
CA PHE A 190 21.79 5.22 -22.05
C PHE A 190 22.12 6.72 -22.03
N ALA A 191 23.41 7.06 -21.93
CA ALA A 191 23.84 8.45 -21.87
C ALA A 191 23.50 9.23 -23.15
N ARG A 192 23.61 8.61 -24.34
CA ARG A 192 23.18 9.22 -25.60
C ARG A 192 21.67 9.48 -25.64
N LYS A 193 20.86 8.54 -25.15
CA LYS A 193 19.39 8.72 -25.05
C LYS A 193 19.02 9.88 -24.10
N VAL A 194 19.72 10.00 -22.96
CA VAL A 194 19.42 10.99 -21.93
C VAL A 194 19.93 12.39 -22.30
N LEU A 195 21.13 12.48 -22.85
CA LEU A 195 21.84 13.76 -23.07
C LEU A 195 21.68 14.32 -24.49
N GLY A 196 21.41 13.47 -25.48
CA GLY A 196 21.34 13.88 -26.87
C GLY A 196 22.62 14.59 -27.32
N GLU A 197 22.49 15.81 -27.78
CA GLU A 197 23.62 16.65 -28.25
C GLU A 197 24.64 16.99 -27.15
N ARG A 198 24.23 16.98 -25.89
CA ARG A 198 25.12 17.25 -24.75
C ARG A 198 25.97 16.05 -24.30
N TYR A 199 25.89 14.92 -25.03
CA TYR A 199 26.58 13.68 -24.65
C TYR A 199 28.06 13.84 -24.35
N GLU A 200 28.82 14.51 -25.22
CA GLU A 200 30.26 14.66 -25.04
C GLU A 200 30.64 15.59 -23.86
N GLN A 201 29.77 16.56 -23.54
CA GLN A 201 30.00 17.52 -22.47
C GLN A 201 29.60 16.96 -21.10
N ASP A 202 28.43 16.35 -21.00
CA ASP A 202 27.78 16.06 -19.71
C ASP A 202 27.87 14.58 -19.30
N LYS A 203 28.43 13.69 -20.14
CA LYS A 203 28.48 12.26 -19.87
C LYS A 203 29.15 11.90 -18.53
N SER A 204 30.25 12.57 -18.20
CA SER A 204 30.98 12.31 -16.95
C SER A 204 30.15 12.70 -15.73
N GLN A 205 29.45 13.84 -15.79
CA GLN A 205 28.56 14.30 -14.73
C GLN A 205 27.36 13.37 -14.58
N LEU A 206 26.70 13.01 -15.71
CA LEU A 206 25.61 12.03 -15.69
C LEU A 206 26.03 10.72 -15.03
N ARG A 207 27.26 10.24 -15.31
CA ARG A 207 27.77 9.00 -14.70
C ARG A 207 27.93 9.13 -13.19
N ALA A 208 28.40 10.27 -12.70
CA ALA A 208 28.54 10.53 -11.27
C ALA A 208 27.17 10.62 -10.57
N ASP A 209 26.22 11.35 -11.15
CA ASP A 209 24.89 11.52 -10.60
C ASP A 209 24.11 10.18 -10.59
N PHE A 210 24.18 9.43 -11.68
CA PHE A 210 23.57 8.10 -11.78
C PHE A 210 24.14 7.12 -10.75
N LYS A 211 25.48 7.19 -10.52
CA LYS A 211 26.12 6.40 -9.47
C LYS A 211 25.61 6.74 -8.09
N ALA A 212 25.42 8.01 -7.77
CA ALA A 212 24.94 8.44 -6.46
C ALA A 212 23.53 7.87 -6.15
N VAL A 213 22.63 7.88 -7.13
CA VAL A 213 21.30 7.26 -7.01
C VAL A 213 21.42 5.74 -6.89
N LEU A 214 22.21 5.09 -7.73
CA LEU A 214 22.45 3.64 -7.66
C LEU A 214 23.03 3.23 -6.29
N ASP A 215 24.04 3.93 -5.78
CA ASP A 215 24.64 3.65 -4.47
C ASP A 215 23.62 3.79 -3.34
N THR A 216 22.68 4.73 -3.45
CA THR A 216 21.61 4.91 -2.47
C THR A 216 20.66 3.71 -2.49
N LEU A 217 20.24 3.24 -3.66
CA LEU A 217 19.38 2.06 -3.79
C LEU A 217 20.08 0.79 -3.27
N LEU A 218 21.33 0.59 -3.64
CA LEU A 218 22.12 -0.57 -3.20
C LEU A 218 22.38 -0.55 -1.68
N ARG A 219 22.63 0.61 -1.10
CA ARG A 219 22.81 0.77 0.36
C ARG A 219 21.52 0.45 1.11
N THR A 220 20.36 0.92 0.65
CA THR A 220 19.06 0.57 1.22
C THR A 220 18.85 -0.95 1.18
N ALA A 221 19.00 -1.57 0.00
CA ALA A 221 18.85 -3.02 -0.16
C ALA A 221 19.83 -3.82 0.72
N TRP A 222 21.08 -3.34 0.86
CA TRP A 222 22.06 -3.94 1.78
C TRP A 222 21.66 -3.85 3.24
N ASN A 223 21.15 -2.69 3.68
CA ASN A 223 20.67 -2.49 5.05
C ASN A 223 19.49 -3.41 5.36
N ASP A 224 18.51 -3.48 4.45
CA ASP A 224 17.34 -4.36 4.56
C ASP A 224 17.76 -5.82 4.73
N THR A 225 18.69 -6.27 3.89
CA THR A 225 19.19 -7.65 3.90
C THR A 225 19.97 -7.95 5.17
N ARG A 226 20.97 -7.13 5.49
CA ARG A 226 21.89 -7.38 6.63
C ARG A 226 21.16 -7.37 7.97
N ARG A 227 20.10 -6.56 8.07
CA ARG A 227 19.32 -6.41 9.30
C ARG A 227 18.08 -7.30 9.35
N HIS A 228 17.80 -8.07 8.30
CA HIS A 228 16.60 -8.91 8.18
C HIS A 228 15.32 -8.12 8.46
N LEU A 229 15.19 -6.93 7.87
CA LEU A 229 14.10 -6.02 8.21
C LEU A 229 12.74 -6.52 7.74
N TYR A 230 12.68 -7.34 6.68
CA TYR A 230 11.44 -7.82 6.06
C TYR A 230 11.39 -9.34 5.99
N PRO A 231 11.29 -10.06 7.13
CA PRO A 231 11.34 -11.52 7.15
C PRO A 231 10.11 -12.20 6.56
N THR A 232 8.96 -11.52 6.55
CA THR A 232 7.75 -11.98 5.86
C THR A 232 7.68 -11.32 4.50
N GLU A 233 7.74 -12.14 3.46
CA GLU A 233 7.67 -11.66 2.07
C GLU A 233 6.31 -11.02 1.79
N GLU A 234 6.29 -9.82 1.22
CA GLU A 234 5.05 -9.08 0.99
C GLU A 234 4.22 -9.71 -0.13
N GLY A 235 4.85 -10.05 -1.24
CA GLY A 235 4.19 -10.57 -2.43
C GLY A 235 3.32 -9.53 -3.14
N PRO A 236 2.63 -9.95 -4.21
CA PRO A 236 1.73 -9.06 -4.97
C PRO A 236 0.56 -8.56 -4.13
N GLY A 237 0.20 -7.28 -4.32
CA GLY A 237 -0.98 -6.65 -3.72
C GLY A 237 -0.86 -6.28 -2.25
N ARG A 238 0.33 -6.36 -1.68
CA ARG A 238 0.56 -6.11 -0.26
C ARG A 238 1.87 -5.39 0.01
N THR A 239 1.93 -4.68 1.13
CA THR A 239 3.16 -4.12 1.70
C THR A 239 3.02 -3.91 3.21
N ASP A 240 4.12 -3.99 3.96
CA ASP A 240 4.14 -3.49 5.34
C ASP A 240 4.33 -1.97 5.32
N ALA A 241 3.23 -1.25 5.03
CA ALA A 241 3.26 0.19 4.81
C ALA A 241 3.88 0.94 6.00
N PHE A 242 3.43 0.64 7.22
CA PHE A 242 3.94 1.32 8.41
C PHE A 242 5.41 1.01 8.70
N GLY A 243 5.80 -0.25 8.59
CA GLY A 243 7.19 -0.64 8.80
C GLY A 243 8.12 -0.01 7.77
N ARG A 244 7.70 0.07 6.51
CA ARG A 244 8.48 0.74 5.45
C ARG A 244 8.58 2.23 5.63
N ILE A 245 7.47 2.91 5.95
CA ILE A 245 7.48 4.35 6.26
C ILE A 245 8.39 4.62 7.46
N ALA A 246 8.25 3.86 8.54
CA ALA A 246 9.06 4.03 9.74
C ALA A 246 10.56 3.78 9.47
N ASN A 247 10.90 2.73 8.74
CA ASN A 247 12.29 2.44 8.37
C ASN A 247 12.88 3.51 7.44
N SER A 248 12.09 4.02 6.48
CA SER A 248 12.52 5.11 5.60
C SER A 248 12.73 6.42 6.37
N VAL A 249 11.78 6.80 7.23
CA VAL A 249 11.84 8.08 7.96
C VAL A 249 12.77 8.00 9.16
N PHE A 250 12.62 7.00 10.01
CA PHE A 250 13.40 6.95 11.26
C PHE A 250 14.75 6.26 11.08
N GLY A 251 14.84 5.23 10.24
CA GLY A 251 16.06 4.48 9.97
C GLY A 251 16.97 5.15 8.96
N ASP A 252 16.46 5.40 7.74
CA ASP A 252 17.25 5.97 6.64
C ASP A 252 17.54 7.47 6.87
N ALA A 253 16.50 8.26 7.24
CA ALA A 253 16.63 9.71 7.27
C ALA A 253 17.09 10.27 8.63
N ILE A 254 16.94 9.54 9.75
CA ILE A 254 17.30 10.03 11.08
C ILE A 254 18.51 9.27 11.65
N ASP A 255 18.33 7.98 11.98
CA ASP A 255 19.42 7.20 12.56
C ASP A 255 19.23 5.69 12.32
N PRO A 256 20.26 4.97 11.84
CA PRO A 256 20.17 3.53 11.59
C PRO A 256 19.87 2.66 12.83
N SER A 257 19.99 3.17 14.05
CA SER A 257 19.56 2.48 15.27
C SER A 257 18.04 2.35 15.40
N ASN A 258 17.31 3.15 14.62
CA ASN A 258 15.86 3.18 14.56
C ASN A 258 15.23 2.15 13.60
N TYR A 259 16.02 1.39 12.85
CA TYR A 259 15.42 0.32 12.05
C TYR A 259 14.68 -0.70 12.92
N ARG A 260 13.48 -1.09 12.50
CA ARG A 260 12.66 -2.12 13.15
C ARG A 260 12.21 -3.15 12.11
N VAL A 261 12.01 -4.38 12.59
CA VAL A 261 11.49 -5.46 11.74
C VAL A 261 10.09 -5.10 11.26
N ALA A 262 9.86 -5.22 9.95
CA ALA A 262 8.59 -5.01 9.28
C ALA A 262 8.13 -6.36 8.69
N ASN A 263 7.28 -7.06 9.42
CA ASN A 263 6.84 -8.42 9.12
C ASN A 263 5.31 -8.55 9.06
N ALA A 264 4.63 -7.44 8.82
CA ALA A 264 3.18 -7.35 8.81
C ALA A 264 2.63 -6.81 7.48
N PRO A 265 2.79 -7.53 6.34
CA PRO A 265 2.25 -7.09 5.07
C PRO A 265 0.74 -6.97 5.13
N VAL A 266 0.21 -5.85 4.65
CA VAL A 266 -1.22 -5.59 4.53
C VAL A 266 -1.61 -5.34 3.08
N SER A 267 -2.86 -5.70 2.71
CA SER A 267 -3.43 -5.38 1.41
C SER A 267 -3.63 -3.88 1.25
N TYR A 268 -3.57 -3.38 0.03
CA TYR A 268 -3.96 -2.00 -0.27
C TYR A 268 -5.47 -1.86 -0.07
N PRO A 269 -5.93 -1.01 0.87
CA PRO A 269 -7.36 -0.84 1.10
C PRO A 269 -8.00 -0.09 -0.07
N GLN A 270 -9.26 -0.39 -0.38
CA GLN A 270 -10.03 0.42 -1.30
C GLN A 270 -10.22 1.84 -0.73
N VAL A 271 -10.31 2.85 -1.62
CA VAL A 271 -10.35 4.27 -1.22
C VAL A 271 -11.66 4.99 -1.57
N TRP A 272 -12.67 4.30 -2.16
CA TRP A 272 -14.00 4.89 -2.24
C TRP A 272 -14.57 5.12 -0.85
N ASP A 273 -15.32 6.21 -0.69
CA ASP A 273 -15.86 6.69 0.59
C ASP A 273 -14.84 7.02 1.69
N ILE A 274 -13.52 6.93 1.43
CA ILE A 274 -12.49 7.18 2.45
C ILE A 274 -12.59 8.58 3.06
N TRP A 275 -13.07 9.53 2.29
CA TRP A 275 -13.27 10.91 2.70
C TRP A 275 -14.36 11.07 3.78
N LYS A 276 -15.23 10.07 3.97
CA LYS A 276 -16.27 10.03 5.01
C LYS A 276 -15.77 9.49 6.36
N PHE A 277 -14.58 8.86 6.40
CA PHE A 277 -14.12 8.16 7.59
C PHE A 277 -13.44 9.11 8.58
N ASP A 278 -13.75 8.95 9.89
CA ASP A 278 -13.04 9.66 10.96
C ASP A 278 -11.61 9.13 11.14
N TRP A 279 -11.40 7.83 10.99
CA TRP A 279 -10.10 7.16 11.11
C TRP A 279 -9.77 6.34 9.88
N VAL A 280 -8.54 6.45 9.40
CA VAL A 280 -8.03 5.71 8.26
C VAL A 280 -6.85 4.82 8.66
N GLN A 281 -6.27 4.08 7.69
CA GLN A 281 -5.41 2.92 7.87
C GLN A 281 -6.16 1.70 8.43
N TRP A 282 -5.61 0.49 8.33
CA TRP A 282 -6.28 -0.71 8.79
C TRP A 282 -6.55 -0.69 10.31
N ASN A 283 -5.62 -0.18 11.08
CA ASN A 283 -5.70 -0.05 12.54
C ASN A 283 -6.28 1.29 13.02
N GLY A 284 -6.79 2.14 12.14
CA GLY A 284 -7.38 3.42 12.50
C GLY A 284 -6.40 4.41 13.12
N SER A 285 -5.13 4.40 12.73
CA SER A 285 -4.09 5.20 13.41
C SER A 285 -3.99 6.65 12.95
N ALA A 286 -4.59 7.05 11.84
CA ALA A 286 -4.49 8.40 11.27
C ALA A 286 -5.86 9.00 10.99
N MET A 287 -5.96 10.33 11.11
CA MET A 287 -7.22 11.07 10.93
C MET A 287 -7.12 12.11 9.80
N GLN A 288 -6.20 13.07 9.88
CA GLN A 288 -6.14 14.21 8.99
C GLN A 288 -5.66 13.81 7.58
N PRO A 289 -6.36 14.19 6.48
CA PRO A 289 -6.03 13.75 5.13
C PRO A 289 -4.66 14.25 4.65
N MET A 290 -4.30 15.51 4.87
CA MET A 290 -3.03 16.07 4.39
C MET A 290 -1.82 15.42 5.08
N ALA A 291 -1.85 15.28 6.41
CA ALA A 291 -0.79 14.61 7.16
C ALA A 291 -0.63 13.14 6.75
N ARG A 292 -1.77 12.43 6.51
CA ARG A 292 -1.76 11.07 5.97
C ARG A 292 -1.05 11.02 4.61
N ASN A 293 -1.45 11.88 3.67
CA ASN A 293 -0.87 11.92 2.32
C ASN A 293 0.62 12.26 2.34
N ILE A 294 1.04 13.19 3.20
CA ILE A 294 2.46 13.51 3.41
C ILE A 294 3.22 12.27 3.93
N GLY A 295 2.68 11.59 4.94
CA GLY A 295 3.28 10.38 5.50
C GLY A 295 3.45 9.27 4.46
N GLU A 296 2.43 9.04 3.63
CA GLU A 296 2.47 8.07 2.54
C GLU A 296 3.50 8.46 1.47
N ALA A 297 3.54 9.73 1.05
CA ALA A 297 4.53 10.23 0.10
C ALA A 297 5.97 10.07 0.62
N LEU A 298 6.23 10.34 1.91
CA LEU A 298 7.52 10.10 2.55
C LEU A 298 7.90 8.62 2.54
N GLY A 299 6.93 7.73 2.75
CA GLY A 299 7.13 6.28 2.70
C GLY A 299 7.45 5.74 1.30
N VAL A 300 6.92 6.38 0.26
CA VAL A 300 7.18 6.01 -1.15
C VAL A 300 8.45 6.69 -1.71
N GLY A 301 9.15 7.49 -0.93
CA GLY A 301 10.45 8.04 -1.29
C GLY A 301 10.49 9.53 -1.54
N ALA A 302 9.52 10.29 -1.05
CA ALA A 302 9.63 11.74 -1.03
C ALA A 302 10.84 12.16 -0.19
N ARG A 303 11.56 13.15 -0.68
CA ARG A 303 12.74 13.68 -0.01
C ARG A 303 12.34 14.36 1.29
N LEU A 304 13.09 14.07 2.34
CA LEU A 304 12.96 14.72 3.64
C LEU A 304 14.32 15.22 4.09
N GLN A 305 14.48 16.51 4.24
CA GLN A 305 15.73 17.15 4.63
C GLN A 305 15.69 17.54 6.11
N ILE A 306 16.47 16.85 6.94
CA ILE A 306 16.51 17.05 8.40
C ILE A 306 17.90 17.47 8.86
N PHE A 307 18.95 16.91 8.25
CA PHE A 307 20.34 17.10 8.64
C PHE A 307 21.15 17.77 7.52
N ASP A 308 22.22 18.45 7.90
CA ASP A 308 23.25 18.95 7.00
C ASP A 308 24.20 17.81 6.55
N GLU A 309 25.18 18.15 5.74
CA GLU A 309 26.22 17.23 5.25
C GLU A 309 27.12 16.65 6.37
N HIS A 310 27.15 17.29 7.54
CA HIS A 310 27.91 16.87 8.72
C HIS A 310 27.05 16.07 9.71
N GLY A 311 25.77 15.79 9.36
CA GLY A 311 24.82 15.06 10.21
C GLY A 311 24.30 15.88 11.41
N GLN A 312 24.40 17.21 11.36
CA GLN A 312 23.81 18.08 12.37
C GLN A 312 22.37 18.46 11.98
N PRO A 313 21.43 18.51 12.94
CA PRO A 313 20.08 18.94 12.64
C PRO A 313 20.05 20.35 12.04
N LEU A 314 19.47 20.47 10.87
CA LEU A 314 19.19 21.75 10.25
C LEU A 314 18.29 22.59 11.13
N ARG A 315 18.35 23.91 11.00
CA ARG A 315 17.56 24.88 11.79
C ARG A 315 16.77 25.82 10.88
N GLY A 316 15.71 26.39 11.41
CA GLY A 316 14.88 27.37 10.71
C GLY A 316 14.34 26.88 9.37
N GLU A 317 14.52 27.72 8.35
CA GLU A 317 13.93 27.47 7.01
C GLU A 317 14.55 26.32 6.21
N GLN A 318 15.68 25.78 6.62
CA GLN A 318 16.30 24.66 5.92
C GLN A 318 15.74 23.30 6.35
N ARG A 319 15.17 23.24 7.56
CA ARG A 319 14.70 21.99 8.17
C ARG A 319 13.33 21.59 7.66
N TYR A 320 13.11 20.31 7.46
CA TYR A 320 11.88 19.68 6.96
C TYR A 320 11.48 20.08 5.54
N ALA A 321 12.43 20.61 4.75
CA ALA A 321 12.19 20.77 3.32
C ALA A 321 11.93 19.38 2.71
N SER A 322 10.89 19.29 1.88
CA SER A 322 10.46 18.06 1.26
C SER A 322 10.11 18.27 -0.21
N SER A 323 10.10 17.19 -0.98
CA SER A 323 9.60 17.19 -2.34
C SER A 323 8.09 16.99 -2.44
N VAL A 324 7.41 16.84 -1.30
CA VAL A 324 5.95 16.65 -1.23
C VAL A 324 5.23 17.79 -1.96
N ARG A 325 4.27 17.43 -2.81
CA ARG A 325 3.53 18.34 -3.68
C ARG A 325 2.16 18.67 -3.07
N LEU A 326 2.16 19.63 -2.18
CA LEU A 326 1.02 19.96 -1.33
C LEU A 326 -0.27 20.25 -2.10
N HIS A 327 -0.19 21.09 -3.17
CA HIS A 327 -1.34 21.43 -4.00
C HIS A 327 -1.89 20.20 -4.76
N ASP A 328 -0.99 19.35 -5.24
CA ASP A 328 -1.37 18.14 -5.97
C ASP A 328 -2.00 17.10 -5.02
N LEU A 329 -1.46 16.95 -3.80
CA LEU A 329 -2.05 16.11 -2.77
C LEU A 329 -3.46 16.57 -2.39
N HIS A 330 -3.66 17.89 -2.23
CA HIS A 330 -4.99 18.44 -1.98
C HIS A 330 -5.93 18.22 -3.18
N ALA A 331 -5.45 18.47 -4.39
CA ALA A 331 -6.23 18.29 -5.61
C ALA A 331 -6.66 16.84 -5.87
N LEU A 332 -6.01 15.85 -5.25
CA LEU A 332 -6.43 14.45 -5.29
C LEU A 332 -7.61 14.13 -4.37
N GLU A 333 -7.86 14.92 -3.34
CA GLU A 333 -8.99 14.69 -2.43
C GLU A 333 -10.35 15.01 -3.09
N GLU A 334 -10.41 15.94 -4.05
CA GLU A 334 -11.65 16.26 -4.76
C GLU A 334 -12.18 15.09 -5.60
N PRO A 335 -11.40 14.46 -6.51
CA PRO A 335 -11.87 13.31 -7.26
C PRO A 335 -12.24 12.14 -6.36
N LEU A 336 -11.56 11.94 -5.22
CA LEU A 336 -11.92 10.89 -4.27
C LEU A 336 -13.32 11.06 -3.68
N GLN A 337 -13.85 12.30 -3.59
CA GLN A 337 -15.23 12.53 -3.16
C GLN A 337 -16.27 12.09 -4.20
N GLN A 338 -15.88 12.00 -5.46
CA GLN A 338 -16.73 11.53 -6.56
C GLN A 338 -16.66 10.01 -6.75
N LEU A 339 -15.63 9.37 -6.21
CA LEU A 339 -15.36 7.95 -6.41
C LEU A 339 -16.40 7.08 -5.71
N LYS A 340 -17.20 6.38 -6.49
CA LYS A 340 -18.25 5.48 -5.99
C LYS A 340 -17.75 4.04 -5.87
N PRO A 341 -18.32 3.25 -4.95
CA PRO A 341 -18.12 1.80 -4.94
C PRO A 341 -18.48 1.18 -6.30
N PRO A 342 -17.75 0.16 -6.75
CA PRO A 342 -18.03 -0.50 -8.02
C PRO A 342 -19.33 -1.31 -7.98
N THR A 343 -20.10 -1.21 -9.06
CA THR A 343 -21.34 -1.99 -9.24
C THR A 343 -21.03 -3.31 -9.92
N TRP A 344 -21.63 -4.42 -9.43
CA TRP A 344 -21.50 -5.74 -10.03
C TRP A 344 -21.98 -5.76 -11.49
N PRO A 345 -21.14 -6.11 -12.46
CA PRO A 345 -21.50 -6.12 -13.88
C PRO A 345 -22.18 -7.45 -14.25
N GLU A 346 -23.52 -7.50 -14.18
CA GLU A 346 -24.29 -8.72 -14.45
C GLU A 346 -24.05 -9.30 -15.85
N ASP A 347 -23.74 -8.46 -16.82
CA ASP A 347 -23.44 -8.87 -18.19
C ASP A 347 -22.10 -9.57 -18.36
N LEU A 348 -21.16 -9.36 -17.44
CA LEU A 348 -19.84 -9.98 -17.44
C LEU A 348 -19.77 -11.16 -16.47
N PHE A 349 -20.23 -11.00 -15.24
CA PHE A 349 -20.06 -11.97 -14.16
C PHE A 349 -21.30 -12.83 -13.88
N GLY A 350 -22.42 -12.55 -14.58
CA GLY A 350 -23.68 -13.26 -14.41
C GLY A 350 -24.67 -12.52 -13.51
N ARG A 351 -25.94 -12.85 -13.69
CA ARG A 351 -27.05 -12.22 -12.98
C ARG A 351 -27.05 -12.54 -11.50
N ILE A 352 -27.49 -11.58 -10.71
CA ILE A 352 -27.70 -11.73 -9.27
C ILE A 352 -28.95 -12.57 -9.00
N ASP A 353 -28.82 -13.56 -8.15
CA ASP A 353 -29.95 -14.29 -7.57
C ASP A 353 -30.60 -13.42 -6.48
N LEU A 354 -31.63 -12.66 -6.85
CA LEU A 354 -32.30 -11.71 -5.94
C LEU A 354 -32.95 -12.38 -4.73
N GLN A 355 -33.44 -13.61 -4.88
CA GLN A 355 -34.02 -14.35 -3.75
C GLN A 355 -32.94 -14.71 -2.74
N ARG A 356 -31.83 -15.23 -3.22
CA ARG A 356 -30.68 -15.58 -2.38
C ARG A 356 -30.03 -14.33 -1.78
N ALA A 357 -29.88 -13.25 -2.54
CA ALA A 357 -29.38 -11.99 -2.05
C ALA A 357 -30.28 -11.39 -0.94
N SER A 358 -31.62 -11.53 -1.05
CA SER A 358 -32.55 -11.11 0.00
C SER A 358 -32.36 -11.89 1.31
N GLN A 359 -32.13 -13.18 1.23
CA GLN A 359 -31.77 -14.01 2.39
C GLN A 359 -30.43 -13.56 2.99
N GLY A 360 -29.42 -13.29 2.11
CA GLY A 360 -28.12 -12.78 2.49
C GLY A 360 -28.20 -11.42 3.19
N ARG A 361 -29.09 -10.52 2.75
CA ARG A 361 -29.35 -9.25 3.41
C ARG A 361 -29.77 -9.43 4.87
N ALA A 362 -30.73 -10.29 5.13
CA ALA A 362 -31.20 -10.54 6.49
C ALA A 362 -30.08 -11.15 7.38
N LEU A 363 -29.25 -12.04 6.81
CA LEU A 363 -28.08 -12.58 7.52
C LEU A 363 -27.02 -11.49 7.78
N PHE A 364 -26.80 -10.57 6.85
CA PHE A 364 -25.90 -9.45 7.01
C PHE A 364 -26.36 -8.49 8.10
N GLU A 365 -27.64 -8.11 8.08
CA GLU A 365 -28.24 -7.24 9.10
C GLU A 365 -28.10 -7.85 10.51
N ALA A 366 -28.27 -9.16 10.63
CA ALA A 366 -28.17 -9.87 11.90
C ALA A 366 -26.72 -10.04 12.40
N ASN A 367 -25.76 -10.29 11.51
CA ASN A 367 -24.41 -10.73 11.91
C ASN A 367 -23.28 -9.72 11.63
N CYS A 368 -23.45 -8.82 10.65
CA CYS A 368 -22.37 -8.00 10.11
C CYS A 368 -22.61 -6.49 10.33
N ALA A 369 -23.86 -6.03 10.23
CA ALA A 369 -24.20 -4.62 10.23
C ALA A 369 -23.77 -3.88 11.52
N PHE A 370 -23.71 -4.57 12.65
CA PHE A 370 -23.24 -3.97 13.90
C PHE A 370 -21.83 -3.36 13.78
N CYS A 371 -20.92 -4.04 13.05
CA CYS A 371 -19.57 -3.57 12.83
C CYS A 371 -19.42 -2.80 11.51
N HIS A 372 -20.07 -3.27 10.43
CA HIS A 372 -19.82 -2.83 9.06
C HIS A 372 -20.84 -1.82 8.49
N ALA A 373 -21.95 -1.55 9.18
CA ALA A 373 -22.83 -0.47 8.74
C ALA A 373 -22.22 0.90 9.06
N PRO A 374 -22.34 1.88 8.15
CA PRO A 374 -21.90 3.24 8.41
C PRO A 374 -22.61 3.81 9.65
N LYS A 375 -21.85 4.44 10.54
CA LYS A 375 -22.38 5.17 11.70
C LYS A 375 -22.14 6.64 11.48
N VAL A 376 -23.21 7.38 11.22
CA VAL A 376 -23.16 8.82 10.99
C VAL A 376 -22.68 9.52 12.26
N GLN A 377 -21.77 10.47 12.13
CA GLN A 377 -21.33 11.34 13.22
C GLN A 377 -22.51 12.22 13.68
N PRO A 378 -22.66 12.48 14.99
CA PRO A 378 -23.54 13.53 15.46
C PRO A 378 -23.20 14.87 14.81
N ALA A 379 -24.22 15.64 14.43
CA ALA A 379 -24.07 16.93 13.72
C ALA A 379 -23.15 17.92 14.46
N GLU A 380 -23.06 17.84 15.77
CA GLU A 380 -22.18 18.65 16.62
C GLU A 380 -20.69 18.43 16.38
N TYR A 381 -20.32 17.29 15.79
CA TYR A 381 -18.93 16.96 15.40
C TYR A 381 -18.66 17.13 13.91
N ALA A 382 -19.68 17.45 13.13
CA ALA A 382 -19.55 17.68 11.71
C ALA A 382 -19.25 19.16 11.44
N ALA A 383 -18.03 19.48 11.07
CA ALA A 383 -17.74 20.80 10.53
C ALA A 383 -18.52 21.03 9.23
N PRO A 384 -19.06 22.24 8.97
CA PRO A 384 -19.83 22.51 7.77
C PRO A 384 -19.07 22.15 6.47
N GLY A 385 -19.70 21.36 5.62
CA GLY A 385 -19.14 20.92 4.33
C GLY A 385 -18.03 19.88 4.44
N ARG A 386 -17.94 19.17 5.54
CA ARG A 386 -16.81 18.35 5.85
C ARG A 386 -17.06 16.91 6.32
N ASN A 387 -16.05 16.16 6.11
CA ASN A 387 -15.72 14.85 6.65
C ASN A 387 -14.94 14.91 7.96
N PRO A 388 -14.98 13.89 8.72
CA PRO A 388 -15.64 12.60 8.48
C PRO A 388 -17.15 12.63 8.71
N GLU A 389 -17.91 11.97 7.85
CA GLU A 389 -19.33 11.76 8.04
C GLU A 389 -19.60 10.49 8.85
N TRP A 390 -18.69 9.51 8.79
CA TRP A 390 -18.86 8.19 9.37
C TRP A 390 -17.88 7.93 10.50
N ARG A 391 -18.41 7.43 11.60
CA ARG A 391 -17.61 6.95 12.72
C ARG A 391 -17.26 5.48 12.49
N MET A 392 -15.95 5.19 12.38
CA MET A 392 -15.47 3.83 12.18
C MET A 392 -15.53 3.00 13.47
N HIS A 393 -16.02 1.78 13.34
CA HIS A 393 -16.02 0.83 14.45
C HIS A 393 -14.64 0.18 14.55
N MET A 394 -13.94 0.40 15.67
CA MET A 394 -12.65 -0.20 15.97
C MET A 394 -12.85 -1.48 16.76
N VAL A 395 -12.45 -2.62 16.22
CA VAL A 395 -12.58 -3.94 16.85
C VAL A 395 -11.24 -4.38 17.42
N PRO A 396 -11.10 -4.60 18.73
CA PRO A 396 -9.86 -5.08 19.34
C PRO A 396 -9.35 -6.37 18.70
N THR A 397 -8.05 -6.48 18.53
CA THR A 397 -7.41 -7.66 17.90
C THR A 397 -7.72 -8.95 18.65
N GLU A 398 -7.85 -8.90 19.97
CA GLU A 398 -8.24 -10.02 20.82
C GLU A 398 -9.69 -10.49 20.58
N VAL A 399 -10.56 -9.57 20.13
CA VAL A 399 -11.97 -9.88 19.82
C VAL A 399 -12.09 -10.46 18.43
N ILE A 400 -11.51 -9.78 17.42
CA ILE A 400 -11.61 -10.19 16.02
C ILE A 400 -10.74 -11.40 15.69
N GLY A 401 -9.62 -11.60 16.39
CA GLY A 401 -8.72 -12.75 16.29
C GLY A 401 -7.94 -12.88 14.98
N THR A 402 -8.01 -11.87 14.10
CA THR A 402 -7.19 -11.82 12.88
C THR A 402 -5.73 -11.55 13.24
N ASP A 403 -4.80 -11.69 12.29
CA ASP A 403 -3.37 -11.50 12.56
C ASP A 403 -3.12 -10.13 13.24
N PRO A 404 -2.60 -10.08 14.47
CA PRO A 404 -2.47 -8.83 15.22
C PRO A 404 -1.20 -8.06 14.86
N THR A 405 -0.28 -8.63 14.07
CA THR A 405 1.10 -8.15 13.92
C THR A 405 1.18 -6.69 13.50
N THR A 406 0.33 -6.24 12.56
CA THR A 406 0.33 -4.82 12.14
C THR A 406 -0.03 -3.88 13.29
N ALA A 407 -1.09 -4.17 14.03
CA ALA A 407 -1.53 -3.34 15.15
C ALA A 407 -0.51 -3.38 16.31
N ASP A 408 0.06 -4.55 16.58
CA ASP A 408 1.08 -4.73 17.60
C ASP A 408 2.38 -3.97 17.25
N ASN A 409 2.88 -4.08 16.02
CA ASN A 409 4.08 -3.36 15.59
C ASN A 409 3.94 -1.85 15.76
N ILE A 410 2.78 -1.28 15.42
CA ILE A 410 2.52 0.15 15.59
C ILE A 410 2.49 0.54 17.08
N ALA A 411 1.89 -0.29 17.92
CA ALA A 411 1.78 -0.06 19.34
C ALA A 411 3.11 -0.28 20.09
N ASP A 412 3.98 -1.20 19.64
CA ASP A 412 5.15 -1.66 20.40
C ASP A 412 6.48 -1.11 19.89
N HIS A 413 6.63 -0.82 18.61
CA HIS A 413 7.90 -0.29 18.11
C HIS A 413 8.19 1.09 18.70
N ARG A 414 9.44 1.28 19.16
CA ARG A 414 9.91 2.53 19.75
C ARG A 414 11.14 3.03 19.01
N TYR A 415 11.25 4.35 18.89
CA TYR A 415 12.27 5.04 18.12
C TYR A 415 12.90 6.16 18.95
N ASP A 416 14.21 6.27 18.89
CA ASP A 416 14.95 7.37 19.51
C ASP A 416 15.02 8.55 18.55
N LEU A 417 14.27 9.60 18.84
CA LEU A 417 14.21 10.80 18.02
C LEU A 417 14.92 12.00 18.66
N ARG A 418 15.69 11.80 19.73
CA ARG A 418 16.45 12.87 20.42
C ARG A 418 17.44 13.58 19.49
N LYS A 419 17.98 12.86 18.48
CA LYS A 419 18.86 13.44 17.46
C LYS A 419 18.21 14.57 16.66
N LEU A 420 16.88 14.62 16.62
CA LEU A 420 16.13 15.73 16.03
C LEU A 420 16.23 17.03 16.84
N GLY A 421 16.65 16.97 18.11
CA GLY A 421 16.77 18.16 18.96
C GLY A 421 15.42 18.85 19.23
N TRP A 422 14.32 18.12 19.18
CA TRP A 422 13.01 18.64 19.57
C TRP A 422 12.93 18.97 21.04
N SER A 423 12.18 20.00 21.40
CA SER A 423 11.75 20.22 22.76
C SER A 423 10.29 19.83 22.93
N VAL A 424 9.94 19.30 24.10
CA VAL A 424 8.56 18.96 24.45
C VAL A 424 7.63 20.20 24.32
N ASN A 425 8.12 21.38 24.70
CA ASN A 425 7.38 22.61 24.53
C ASN A 425 7.12 23.01 23.08
N GLU A 426 8.04 22.68 22.16
CA GLU A 426 7.83 22.86 20.72
C GLU A 426 6.73 21.90 20.22
N LEU A 427 6.83 20.62 20.57
CA LEU A 427 5.86 19.60 20.17
C LEU A 427 4.45 19.91 20.70
N ALA A 428 4.34 20.38 21.94
CA ALA A 428 3.04 20.72 22.55
C ALA A 428 2.32 21.91 21.86
N ARG A 429 3.03 22.69 21.04
CA ARG A 429 2.44 23.81 20.26
C ARG A 429 1.99 23.39 18.87
N MET A 430 2.34 22.17 18.45
CA MET A 430 1.92 21.64 17.14
C MET A 430 0.44 21.25 17.18
N ASN A 431 -0.24 21.39 16.04
CA ASN A 431 -1.63 20.91 15.89
C ASN A 431 -1.67 19.36 15.76
N VAL A 432 -1.08 18.67 16.75
CA VAL A 432 -1.03 17.21 16.84
C VAL A 432 -1.83 16.78 18.05
N GLN A 433 -2.85 15.95 17.83
CA GLN A 433 -3.70 15.37 18.87
C GLN A 433 -3.31 13.90 19.12
N LEU A 434 -2.69 13.64 20.25
CA LEU A 434 -2.33 12.30 20.68
C LEU A 434 -3.46 11.70 21.52
N ILE A 435 -4.16 10.70 21.00
CA ILE A 435 -5.21 10.04 21.77
C ILE A 435 -4.60 9.15 22.84
N GLY A 436 -4.96 9.42 24.10
CA GLY A 436 -4.45 8.66 25.25
C GLY A 436 -3.02 9.02 25.69
N ALA A 437 -2.45 10.14 25.22
CA ALA A 437 -1.13 10.61 25.66
C ALA A 437 -1.09 12.13 25.82
N ASP A 438 -0.28 12.61 26.77
CA ASP A 438 -0.02 14.01 27.00
C ASP A 438 1.25 14.45 26.26
N PRO A 439 1.20 15.43 25.35
CA PRO A 439 2.38 15.96 24.67
C PRO A 439 3.48 16.46 25.62
N GLN A 440 3.13 16.91 26.83
CA GLN A 440 4.09 17.38 27.82
C GLN A 440 4.91 16.25 28.49
N GLN A 441 4.45 14.99 28.36
CA GLN A 441 5.05 13.84 29.00
C GLN A 441 5.74 12.89 27.99
N LEU A 442 6.02 13.37 26.77
CA LEU A 442 6.64 12.55 25.73
C LEU A 442 8.11 12.25 26.07
N ASP A 443 8.47 10.99 26.04
CA ASP A 443 9.86 10.53 26.04
C ASP A 443 10.37 10.42 24.60
N LEU A 444 11.19 11.37 24.18
CA LEU A 444 11.76 11.44 22.83
C LEU A 444 12.74 10.29 22.52
N SER A 445 13.18 9.55 23.53
CA SER A 445 14.02 8.34 23.34
C SER A 445 13.20 7.09 23.01
N GLN A 446 11.87 7.13 23.20
CA GLN A 446 10.97 5.98 23.13
C GLN A 446 9.63 6.33 22.45
N LEU A 447 9.65 7.19 21.42
CA LEU A 447 8.44 7.51 20.68
C LEU A 447 7.98 6.31 19.83
N SER A 448 6.67 6.07 19.80
CA SER A 448 6.08 5.11 18.87
C SER A 448 6.13 5.61 17.43
N SER A 449 5.92 4.70 16.47
CA SER A 449 5.88 5.08 15.05
C SER A 449 4.79 6.10 14.74
N ALA A 450 3.58 5.92 15.28
CA ALA A 450 2.46 6.82 15.03
C ALA A 450 2.72 8.24 15.56
N LYS A 451 3.23 8.37 16.80
CA LYS A 451 3.57 9.67 17.39
C LYS A 451 4.72 10.34 16.65
N GLY A 452 5.79 9.60 16.38
CA GLY A 452 6.95 10.13 15.65
C GLY A 452 6.57 10.61 14.25
N LEU A 453 5.80 9.83 13.49
CA LEU A 453 5.33 10.21 12.16
C LEU A 453 4.39 11.41 12.21
N ALA A 454 3.47 11.49 13.19
CA ALA A 454 2.59 12.63 13.34
C ALA A 454 3.35 13.95 13.47
N TYR A 455 4.40 14.01 14.29
CA TYR A 455 5.21 15.22 14.41
C TYR A 455 6.06 15.48 13.17
N ILE A 456 6.66 14.46 12.56
CA ILE A 456 7.41 14.65 11.30
C ILE A 456 6.48 15.20 10.21
N THR A 457 5.30 14.62 10.03
CA THR A 457 4.34 15.10 9.03
C THR A 457 3.85 16.50 9.33
N ALA A 458 3.62 16.85 10.61
CA ALA A 458 3.24 18.20 11.02
C ALA A 458 4.33 19.24 10.69
N PHE A 459 5.59 18.92 10.93
CA PHE A 459 6.69 19.81 10.57
C PHE A 459 6.84 19.96 9.05
N VAL A 460 6.70 18.88 8.30
CA VAL A 460 6.73 18.91 6.83
C VAL A 460 5.56 19.71 6.29
N GLU A 461 4.35 19.50 6.81
CA GLU A 461 3.14 20.23 6.44
C GLU A 461 3.29 21.73 6.65
N GLN A 462 3.67 22.14 7.87
CA GLN A 462 3.91 23.56 8.19
C GLN A 462 4.99 24.19 7.31
N ARG A 463 6.04 23.43 7.03
CA ARG A 463 7.11 23.89 6.14
C ARG A 463 6.60 24.07 4.72
N ALA A 464 5.86 23.09 4.18
CA ALA A 464 5.32 23.13 2.82
C ALA A 464 4.30 24.27 2.64
N TYR A 465 3.42 24.52 3.62
CA TYR A 465 2.50 25.66 3.61
C TYR A 465 3.24 27.00 3.54
N ARG A 466 4.28 27.14 4.35
CA ARG A 466 5.09 28.34 4.37
C ARG A 466 5.84 28.58 3.05
N ASP A 467 6.48 27.54 2.52
CA ASP A 467 7.22 27.62 1.26
C ASP A 467 6.31 27.92 0.05
N ALA A 468 5.06 27.44 0.08
CA ALA A 468 4.06 27.70 -0.94
C ALA A 468 3.29 29.02 -0.71
N GLY A 469 3.53 29.72 0.41
CA GLY A 469 2.84 30.96 0.74
C GLY A 469 1.34 30.80 0.98
N ILE A 470 0.89 29.63 1.46
CA ILE A 470 -0.53 29.30 1.64
C ILE A 470 -1.05 29.98 2.91
N PRO A 471 -2.08 30.85 2.79
CA PRO A 471 -2.63 31.57 3.93
C PRO A 471 -3.37 30.62 4.89
N PRO A 472 -3.48 30.95 6.19
CA PRO A 472 -4.10 30.08 7.22
C PRO A 472 -5.50 29.60 6.89
N GLU A 473 -6.35 30.43 6.28
CA GLU A 473 -7.70 30.02 5.90
C GLU A 473 -7.73 28.93 4.81
N GLN A 474 -6.78 29.00 3.86
CA GLN A 474 -6.64 27.97 2.85
C GLN A 474 -6.03 26.68 3.45
N GLN A 475 -5.10 26.81 4.43
CA GLN A 475 -4.57 25.65 5.16
C GLN A 475 -5.68 24.85 5.84
N LYS A 476 -6.65 25.53 6.46
CA LYS A 476 -7.82 24.86 7.07
C LYS A 476 -8.59 23.99 6.08
N THR A 477 -8.83 24.52 4.89
CA THR A 477 -9.50 23.74 3.83
C THR A 477 -8.66 22.54 3.40
N MET A 478 -7.35 22.74 3.20
CA MET A 478 -6.45 21.68 2.73
C MET A 478 -6.23 20.57 3.76
N ASN A 479 -6.24 20.88 5.05
CA ASN A 479 -6.09 19.90 6.11
C ASN A 479 -7.42 19.29 6.61
N GLY A 480 -8.49 19.45 5.85
CA GLY A 480 -9.80 18.89 6.17
C GLY A 480 -10.58 19.75 7.15
N PHE A 481 -10.63 21.06 6.95
CA PHE A 481 -11.34 22.05 7.75
C PHE A 481 -10.85 22.15 9.20
N ASP A 482 -9.55 22.37 9.34
CA ASP A 482 -8.87 22.57 10.61
C ASP A 482 -8.84 21.33 11.53
N LEU A 483 -8.86 20.14 10.93
CA LEU A 483 -8.63 18.93 11.71
C LEU A 483 -7.22 18.90 12.26
N PRO A 484 -7.06 18.49 13.52
CA PRO A 484 -5.75 18.18 14.06
C PRO A 484 -5.14 16.96 13.37
N ILE A 485 -3.83 16.85 13.41
CA ILE A 485 -3.15 15.60 13.07
C ILE A 485 -3.40 14.62 14.20
N GLY A 486 -4.55 13.92 14.12
CA GLY A 486 -4.96 12.93 15.11
C GLY A 486 -4.23 11.61 14.91
N VAL A 487 -3.69 11.05 16.00
CA VAL A 487 -3.09 9.72 16.00
C VAL A 487 -3.50 8.92 17.22
N GLN A 488 -3.68 7.62 17.01
CA GLN A 488 -3.95 6.63 18.05
C GLN A 488 -3.18 5.33 17.77
N GLU A 489 -2.95 4.54 18.82
CA GLU A 489 -2.14 3.32 18.78
C GLU A 489 -2.94 2.13 19.31
N LEU A 490 -4.14 1.95 18.79
CA LEU A 490 -5.03 0.88 19.23
C LEU A 490 -4.53 -0.47 18.70
N ARG A 491 -4.57 -1.49 19.58
CA ARG A 491 -4.49 -2.90 19.15
C ARG A 491 -5.86 -3.33 18.65
N ALA A 492 -6.25 -2.76 17.50
CA ALA A 492 -7.57 -2.93 16.92
C ALA A 492 -7.49 -2.81 15.40
N TYR A 493 -8.50 -3.34 14.73
CA TYR A 493 -8.72 -3.12 13.32
C TYR A 493 -10.05 -2.43 13.06
N LYS A 494 -10.04 -1.61 12.02
CA LYS A 494 -11.20 -0.87 11.57
C LYS A 494 -12.16 -1.76 10.79
N ALA A 495 -13.39 -1.92 11.27
CA ALA A 495 -14.46 -2.50 10.49
C ALA A 495 -15.06 -1.42 9.59
N ARG A 496 -14.68 -1.45 8.31
CA ARG A 496 -15.14 -0.48 7.32
C ARG A 496 -16.47 -0.92 6.69
N PRO A 497 -17.25 0.00 6.12
CA PRO A 497 -18.37 -0.34 5.25
C PRO A 497 -17.93 -1.25 4.09
N LEU A 498 -18.80 -2.17 3.70
CA LEU A 498 -18.47 -3.24 2.73
C LEU A 498 -19.02 -2.98 1.33
N ASP A 499 -19.44 -1.75 1.04
CA ASP A 499 -19.91 -1.35 -0.28
C ASP A 499 -18.82 -1.64 -1.33
N GLY A 500 -19.18 -2.40 -2.38
CA GLY A 500 -18.23 -2.79 -3.42
C GLY A 500 -17.14 -3.79 -2.98
N VAL A 501 -17.27 -4.43 -1.82
CA VAL A 501 -16.26 -5.38 -1.28
C VAL A 501 -15.96 -6.53 -2.23
N TRP A 502 -16.90 -6.94 -3.06
CA TRP A 502 -16.74 -7.98 -4.06
C TRP A 502 -15.55 -7.76 -5.01
N ALA A 503 -15.15 -6.50 -5.20
CA ALA A 503 -14.12 -6.09 -6.14
C ALA A 503 -12.72 -5.97 -5.50
N THR A 504 -12.54 -6.40 -4.25
CA THR A 504 -11.29 -6.20 -3.49
C THR A 504 -10.67 -7.47 -2.89
N PRO A 505 -10.70 -8.63 -3.60
CA PRO A 505 -9.95 -9.78 -3.13
C PRO A 505 -8.43 -9.51 -3.20
N PRO A 506 -7.62 -10.24 -2.43
CA PRO A 506 -7.94 -11.16 -1.34
C PRO A 506 -8.38 -10.43 -0.06
N PHE A 507 -9.09 -11.14 0.81
CA PHE A 507 -9.76 -10.56 1.98
C PHE A 507 -8.94 -10.66 3.27
N LEU A 508 -9.48 -10.05 4.36
CA LEU A 508 -8.81 -9.61 5.57
C LEU A 508 -7.81 -8.47 5.29
N HIS A 509 -7.36 -7.80 6.35
CA HIS A 509 -6.42 -6.68 6.25
C HIS A 509 -5.07 -7.06 5.60
N ASN A 510 -4.69 -8.32 5.69
CA ASN A 510 -3.43 -8.87 5.17
C ASN A 510 -3.59 -9.72 3.89
N GLY A 511 -4.80 -9.78 3.30
CA GLY A 511 -5.06 -10.56 2.09
C GLY A 511 -4.90 -12.07 2.24
N SER A 512 -5.04 -12.60 3.46
CA SER A 512 -4.79 -14.01 3.77
C SER A 512 -5.97 -14.95 3.48
N VAL A 513 -7.09 -14.43 2.99
CA VAL A 513 -8.27 -15.22 2.59
C VAL A 513 -8.62 -14.92 1.14
N PRO A 514 -8.60 -15.92 0.25
CA PRO A 514 -8.61 -15.68 -1.19
C PRO A 514 -9.97 -15.23 -1.76
N ASN A 515 -11.08 -15.59 -1.12
CA ASN A 515 -12.43 -15.31 -1.64
C ASN A 515 -13.46 -15.16 -0.52
N LEU A 516 -14.64 -14.58 -0.84
CA LEU A 516 -15.69 -14.32 0.13
C LEU A 516 -16.26 -15.60 0.76
N PHE A 517 -16.39 -16.69 0.00
CA PHE A 517 -16.92 -17.93 0.56
C PHE A 517 -16.03 -18.47 1.69
N GLN A 518 -14.70 -18.47 1.49
CA GLN A 518 -13.76 -18.86 2.54
C GLN A 518 -13.73 -17.85 3.71
N LEU A 519 -13.94 -16.56 3.46
CA LEU A 519 -14.03 -15.56 4.53
C LEU A 519 -15.19 -15.86 5.49
N LEU A 520 -16.31 -16.35 4.96
CA LEU A 520 -17.50 -16.72 5.73
C LEU A 520 -17.42 -18.12 6.33
N SER A 521 -16.31 -18.82 6.10
CA SER A 521 -16.06 -20.17 6.64
C SER A 521 -15.28 -20.12 7.95
N PRO A 522 -15.37 -21.16 8.80
CA PRO A 522 -14.44 -21.33 9.92
C PRO A 522 -12.98 -21.29 9.45
N ALA A 523 -12.07 -20.75 10.26
CA ALA A 523 -10.66 -20.61 9.89
C ALA A 523 -10.00 -21.96 9.52
N ALA A 524 -10.44 -23.05 10.14
CA ALA A 524 -9.95 -24.40 9.83
C ALA A 524 -10.29 -24.90 8.41
N GLU A 525 -11.32 -24.33 7.76
CA GLU A 525 -11.72 -24.65 6.39
C GLU A 525 -11.02 -23.76 5.35
N ARG A 526 -10.32 -22.70 5.77
CA ARG A 526 -9.61 -21.78 4.89
C ARG A 526 -8.32 -22.39 4.35
N SER A 527 -7.94 -22.00 3.14
CA SER A 527 -6.70 -22.44 2.52
C SER A 527 -5.47 -22.05 3.34
N PRO A 528 -4.62 -23.00 3.77
CA PRO A 528 -3.40 -22.67 4.50
C PRO A 528 -2.30 -22.07 3.60
N GLN A 529 -2.39 -22.28 2.30
CA GLN A 529 -1.52 -21.74 1.26
C GLN A 529 -2.29 -21.57 -0.02
N PHE A 530 -2.02 -20.52 -0.79
CA PHE A 530 -2.59 -20.31 -2.13
C PHE A 530 -1.71 -19.38 -2.95
N TYR A 531 -1.85 -19.42 -4.28
CA TYR A 531 -1.11 -18.53 -5.17
C TYR A 531 -1.81 -17.20 -5.35
N VAL A 532 -1.01 -16.10 -5.39
CA VAL A 532 -1.45 -14.73 -5.65
C VAL A 532 -0.61 -14.09 -6.76
N GLY A 533 -1.07 -12.95 -7.30
CA GLY A 533 -0.41 -12.23 -8.39
C GLY A 533 -1.07 -12.46 -9.76
N THR A 534 -2.20 -13.16 -9.80
CA THR A 534 -3.06 -13.24 -10.98
C THR A 534 -4.20 -12.23 -10.88
N PHE A 535 -4.71 -11.78 -12.01
CA PHE A 535 -5.94 -10.99 -12.11
C PHE A 535 -7.17 -11.85 -12.46
N GLU A 536 -6.99 -13.17 -12.70
CA GLU A 536 -8.09 -14.07 -13.05
C GLU A 536 -9.06 -14.19 -11.88
N PHE A 537 -10.31 -13.79 -12.13
CA PHE A 537 -11.36 -13.69 -11.13
C PHE A 537 -12.36 -14.83 -11.24
N ASP A 538 -12.79 -15.35 -10.11
CA ASP A 538 -13.88 -16.30 -10.00
C ASP A 538 -15.14 -15.59 -9.47
N PRO A 539 -16.14 -15.31 -10.32
CA PRO A 539 -17.35 -14.59 -9.91
C PRO A 539 -18.29 -15.43 -9.03
N LYS A 540 -18.10 -16.76 -8.95
CA LYS A 540 -18.88 -17.63 -8.07
C LYS A 540 -18.40 -17.50 -6.63
N PHE A 541 -17.11 -17.74 -6.38
CA PHE A 541 -16.53 -17.63 -5.04
C PHE A 541 -16.22 -16.18 -4.64
N VAL A 542 -16.24 -15.26 -5.60
CA VAL A 542 -15.89 -13.84 -5.46
C VAL A 542 -14.47 -13.67 -4.90
N GLY A 543 -13.51 -13.96 -5.78
CA GLY A 543 -12.09 -13.91 -5.44
C GLY A 543 -11.20 -14.21 -6.63
N PHE A 544 -9.89 -14.08 -6.44
CA PHE A 544 -8.94 -14.48 -7.48
C PHE A 544 -8.76 -16.00 -7.51
N ARG A 545 -8.37 -16.52 -8.68
CA ARG A 545 -7.92 -17.90 -8.80
C ARG A 545 -6.69 -18.14 -7.96
N THR A 546 -6.62 -19.32 -7.34
CA THR A 546 -5.62 -19.66 -6.31
C THR A 546 -4.68 -20.77 -6.70
N GLU A 547 -4.89 -21.39 -7.86
CA GLU A 547 -4.08 -22.48 -8.37
C GLU A 547 -2.68 -21.98 -8.76
N LYS A 548 -1.71 -22.90 -8.78
CA LYS A 548 -0.35 -22.60 -9.18
C LYS A 548 -0.29 -22.15 -10.65
N PHE A 549 0.42 -21.07 -10.91
CA PHE A 549 0.72 -20.57 -12.25
C PHE A 549 2.17 -20.10 -12.37
N PRO A 550 2.74 -20.01 -13.58
CA PRO A 550 4.10 -19.54 -13.79
C PRO A 550 4.27 -18.10 -13.30
N GLY A 551 5.27 -17.87 -12.43
CA GLY A 551 5.52 -16.57 -11.81
C GLY A 551 4.59 -16.19 -10.65
N GLY A 552 3.64 -17.06 -10.29
CA GLY A 552 2.77 -16.83 -9.13
C GLY A 552 3.52 -16.88 -7.80
N PHE A 553 3.10 -16.05 -6.86
CA PHE A 553 3.64 -16.01 -5.50
C PHE A 553 2.82 -16.92 -4.58
N LEU A 554 3.48 -17.85 -3.88
CA LEU A 554 2.82 -18.72 -2.89
C LEU A 554 2.70 -17.98 -1.55
N LEU A 555 1.49 -17.57 -1.20
CA LEU A 555 1.19 -16.99 0.09
C LEU A 555 0.98 -18.13 1.11
N ASP A 556 1.78 -18.12 2.18
CA ASP A 556 1.67 -19.07 3.30
C ASP A 556 1.04 -18.38 4.50
N THR A 557 -0.19 -18.78 4.85
CA THR A 557 -0.96 -18.18 5.94
C THR A 557 -0.53 -18.63 7.33
N ARG A 558 0.49 -19.48 7.45
CA ARG A 558 1.05 -19.91 8.74
C ARG A 558 2.13 -18.95 9.25
N LEU A 559 2.65 -18.09 8.38
CA LEU A 559 3.69 -17.12 8.73
C LEU A 559 3.10 -15.94 9.51
N THR A 560 3.93 -15.33 10.37
CA THR A 560 3.61 -14.09 11.07
C THR A 560 3.29 -12.98 10.06
N GLY A 561 2.23 -12.22 10.31
CA GLY A 561 1.71 -11.20 9.39
C GLY A 561 0.79 -11.75 8.28
N ASN A 562 0.79 -13.06 8.05
CA ASN A 562 -0.01 -13.71 7.01
C ASN A 562 -1.16 -14.57 7.55
N ARG A 563 -1.38 -14.63 8.86
CA ARG A 563 -2.37 -15.55 9.45
C ARG A 563 -3.77 -15.25 8.92
N ASN A 564 -4.51 -16.31 8.60
CA ASN A 564 -5.90 -16.24 8.16
C ASN A 564 -6.91 -16.60 9.25
N SER A 565 -6.48 -16.55 10.53
CA SER A 565 -7.31 -16.80 11.70
C SER A 565 -8.32 -15.67 11.94
N GLY A 566 -9.25 -15.92 12.84
CA GLY A 566 -10.24 -14.94 13.30
C GLY A 566 -11.29 -14.55 12.26
N HIS A 567 -12.12 -13.58 12.60
CA HIS A 567 -13.28 -13.17 11.80
C HIS A 567 -14.07 -14.39 11.30
N GLU A 568 -14.36 -15.31 12.18
CA GLU A 568 -14.93 -16.61 11.78
C GLU A 568 -16.34 -16.84 12.32
N PHE A 569 -17.11 -17.58 11.50
CA PHE A 569 -18.43 -18.06 11.83
C PHE A 569 -18.34 -19.53 12.25
N ARG A 570 -18.38 -19.78 13.54
CA ARG A 570 -18.42 -21.14 14.11
C ARG A 570 -19.18 -21.15 15.42
N ASP A 571 -19.71 -22.32 15.78
CA ASP A 571 -20.40 -22.45 17.06
C ASP A 571 -19.46 -22.24 18.23
N GLY A 572 -19.98 -21.58 19.25
CA GLY A 572 -19.27 -21.18 20.45
C GLY A 572 -19.63 -19.78 20.91
N CYS A 573 -18.97 -19.34 21.98
CA CYS A 573 -19.18 -17.98 22.46
C CYS A 573 -18.45 -16.96 21.56
N ARG A 574 -18.99 -15.75 21.46
CA ARG A 574 -18.37 -14.63 20.73
C ARG A 574 -17.16 -14.12 21.51
N GLN A 575 -15.97 -14.46 21.09
CA GLN A 575 -14.65 -13.92 21.49
C GLN A 575 -13.54 -14.70 20.76
N ASN A 576 -12.32 -14.23 20.82
CA ASN A 576 -11.15 -14.93 20.27
C ASN A 576 -11.33 -15.32 18.80
N GLY A 577 -11.78 -14.37 17.98
CA GLY A 577 -11.95 -14.56 16.55
C GLY A 577 -13.34 -15.03 16.09
N VAL A 578 -14.20 -15.45 16.99
CA VAL A 578 -15.58 -15.85 16.67
C VAL A 578 -16.50 -14.65 16.65
N ILE A 579 -17.07 -14.32 15.49
CA ILE A 579 -17.96 -13.16 15.30
C ILE A 579 -19.42 -13.55 15.13
N GLY A 580 -19.72 -14.81 14.84
CA GLY A 580 -21.06 -15.33 14.66
C GLY A 580 -21.10 -16.84 14.81
N ARG A 581 -22.33 -17.41 14.83
CA ARG A 581 -22.52 -18.86 14.80
C ARG A 581 -22.01 -19.49 13.50
N ALA A 582 -21.88 -20.78 13.45
CA ALA A 582 -21.66 -21.49 12.20
C ALA A 582 -22.75 -21.16 11.17
N LEU A 583 -22.33 -20.90 9.95
CA LEU A 583 -23.21 -20.67 8.80
C LEU A 583 -23.28 -21.96 7.96
N SER A 584 -24.49 -22.35 7.55
CA SER A 584 -24.61 -23.42 6.55
C SER A 584 -24.01 -23.02 5.20
N PRO A 585 -23.68 -23.95 4.34
CA PRO A 585 -23.22 -23.63 2.98
C PRO A 585 -24.20 -22.71 2.23
N GLU A 586 -25.51 -22.92 2.38
CA GLU A 586 -26.56 -22.11 1.76
C GLU A 586 -26.56 -20.67 2.30
N GLU A 587 -26.39 -20.51 3.60
CA GLU A 587 -26.27 -19.19 4.23
C GLU A 587 -25.00 -18.45 3.79
N ARG A 588 -23.87 -19.14 3.66
CA ARG A 588 -22.63 -18.56 3.12
C ARG A 588 -22.86 -18.07 1.68
N TRP A 589 -23.50 -18.88 0.83
CA TRP A 589 -23.82 -18.47 -0.55
C TRP A 589 -24.83 -17.31 -0.60
N ALA A 590 -25.79 -17.25 0.31
CA ALA A 590 -26.72 -16.14 0.42
C ALA A 590 -25.98 -14.83 0.77
N LEU A 591 -25.07 -14.88 1.73
CA LEU A 591 -24.21 -13.72 2.08
C LEU A 591 -23.29 -13.32 0.92
N VAL A 592 -22.64 -14.27 0.24
CA VAL A 592 -21.83 -13.98 -0.95
C VAL A 592 -22.64 -13.24 -2.00
N GLU A 593 -23.88 -13.70 -2.26
CA GLU A 593 -24.76 -13.09 -3.25
C GLU A 593 -25.18 -11.66 -2.85
N TYR A 594 -25.47 -11.43 -1.59
CA TYR A 594 -25.80 -10.09 -1.09
C TYR A 594 -24.58 -9.14 -1.13
N LEU A 595 -23.38 -9.63 -0.78
CA LEU A 595 -22.15 -8.81 -0.80
C LEU A 595 -21.73 -8.35 -2.20
N LYS A 596 -22.26 -8.96 -3.27
CA LYS A 596 -22.10 -8.47 -4.65
C LYS A 596 -22.86 -7.18 -4.90
N VAL A 597 -23.95 -6.93 -4.18
CA VAL A 597 -24.90 -5.83 -4.43
C VAL A 597 -25.02 -4.84 -3.28
N LEU A 598 -24.41 -5.13 -2.15
CA LEU A 598 -24.41 -4.26 -0.98
C LEU A 598 -23.93 -2.85 -1.35
N GLY A 599 -24.70 -1.84 -0.92
CA GLY A 599 -24.43 -0.43 -1.19
C GLY A 599 -24.81 0.05 -2.59
N ASN A 600 -25.41 -0.81 -3.42
CA ASN A 600 -25.96 -0.41 -4.70
C ASN A 600 -27.49 -0.15 -4.59
N PRO A 601 -27.94 1.12 -4.62
CA PRO A 601 -29.36 1.45 -4.41
C PRO A 601 -30.31 0.84 -5.45
N GLU A 602 -29.84 0.55 -6.67
CA GLU A 602 -30.67 -0.07 -7.70
C GLU A 602 -30.98 -1.52 -7.35
N PHE A 603 -29.96 -2.30 -6.96
CA PHE A 603 -30.17 -3.67 -6.51
C PHE A 603 -30.88 -3.75 -5.18
N GLU A 604 -30.55 -2.89 -4.22
CA GLU A 604 -31.21 -2.85 -2.90
C GLU A 604 -32.72 -2.67 -3.01
N ARG A 605 -33.20 -1.87 -3.95
CA ARG A 605 -34.65 -1.68 -4.21
C ARG A 605 -35.33 -2.90 -4.85
N ARG A 606 -34.56 -3.78 -5.48
CA ARG A 606 -35.06 -5.02 -6.11
C ARG A 606 -35.14 -6.18 -5.11
N LEU A 607 -34.49 -6.07 -3.94
CA LEU A 607 -34.51 -7.12 -2.93
C LEU A 607 -35.88 -7.18 -2.25
N VAL A 608 -36.42 -8.38 -2.12
CA VAL A 608 -37.67 -8.63 -1.40
C VAL A 608 -37.38 -8.88 0.08
N PRO A 609 -38.29 -8.49 1.01
CA PRO A 609 -38.12 -8.82 2.42
C PRO A 609 -38.00 -10.35 2.60
N ALA A 610 -36.88 -10.80 3.16
CA ALA A 610 -36.71 -12.20 3.50
C ALA A 610 -37.36 -12.50 4.85
N GLN A 611 -38.12 -13.60 4.89
CA GLN A 611 -38.58 -14.16 6.18
C GLN A 611 -37.40 -14.94 6.77
N THR A 612 -36.58 -14.29 7.57
CA THR A 612 -35.53 -14.96 8.34
C THR A 612 -35.99 -15.10 9.79
N PRO A 613 -35.83 -16.26 10.41
CA PRO A 613 -36.07 -16.40 11.83
C PRO A 613 -35.17 -15.42 12.60
N PRO A 614 -35.65 -14.78 13.68
CA PRO A 614 -34.84 -13.88 14.45
C PRO A 614 -33.60 -14.61 14.95
N TRP A 615 -32.42 -14.08 14.55
CA TRP A 615 -31.14 -14.59 15.02
C TRP A 615 -30.90 -14.14 16.45
N THR A 616 -30.68 -15.09 17.34
CA THR A 616 -30.21 -14.80 18.69
C THR A 616 -28.69 -14.81 18.73
N PRO A 617 -28.03 -13.74 19.20
CA PRO A 617 -26.60 -13.73 19.43
C PRO A 617 -26.20 -14.94 20.28
N GLY A 618 -25.17 -15.66 19.86
CA GLY A 618 -24.55 -16.68 20.70
C GLY A 618 -24.16 -16.11 22.08
N PRO A 619 -24.09 -16.94 23.14
CA PRO A 619 -23.76 -16.48 24.48
C PRO A 619 -22.42 -15.77 24.47
N LYS A 620 -22.30 -14.67 25.23
CA LYS A 620 -20.97 -14.09 25.54
C LYS A 620 -20.13 -15.13 26.26
N CYS A 621 -18.85 -15.21 25.92
CA CYS A 621 -17.94 -16.06 26.71
C CYS A 621 -17.94 -15.61 28.17
N PRO A 622 -17.89 -16.53 29.14
CA PRO A 622 -17.63 -16.16 30.53
C PRO A 622 -16.32 -15.36 30.59
N ALA A 623 -16.29 -14.33 31.42
CA ALA A 623 -15.07 -13.57 31.67
C ALA A 623 -13.93 -14.55 32.01
N PRO A 624 -12.69 -14.35 31.51
CA PRO A 624 -11.59 -15.17 31.92
C PRO A 624 -11.51 -15.11 33.45
N GLU A 625 -11.63 -16.27 34.11
CA GLU A 625 -11.36 -16.36 35.53
C GLU A 625 -9.97 -15.76 35.75
N GLN A 626 -9.90 -14.75 36.62
CA GLN A 626 -8.60 -14.24 37.06
C GLN A 626 -7.87 -15.44 37.62
N ARG A 627 -6.93 -15.99 36.86
CA ARG A 627 -5.96 -16.94 37.38
C ARG A 627 -5.19 -16.20 38.46
N THR A 628 -5.66 -16.32 39.70
CA THR A 628 -4.91 -15.94 40.87
C THR A 628 -3.55 -16.58 40.72
N ALA A 629 -2.54 -15.72 40.57
CA ALA A 629 -1.15 -16.11 40.64
C ALA A 629 -0.95 -16.79 41.99
N GLN A 630 -0.97 -18.11 42.00
CA GLN A 630 -0.32 -18.88 43.03
C GLN A 630 1.06 -19.26 42.49
N ARG A 631 2.06 -18.50 42.99
CA ARG A 631 3.48 -18.69 43.18
C ARG A 631 4.23 -19.66 42.24
#